data_7a35f4e29240ac386e55c88f864b0193
#
_entry.id   7a35f4e29240ac386e55c88f864b0193
#
_cell.length_a   1.000
_cell.length_b   1.000
_cell.length_c   1.000
_cell.angle_alpha   90.00
_cell.angle_beta   90.00
_cell.angle_gamma   90.00
#
_symmetry.space_group_name_H-M   'P 1'
#
loop_
_entity.id
_entity.type
_entity.pdbx_description
1 polymer ?
#
loop_
_entity_poly.entity_id
_entity_poly.type
_entity_poly.pdbx_seq_one_letter_code
_entity_poly.pdbx_strand_id
1 'polypeptide(L)'
;MKKIKIISIVILTSFIVLLGQENPSLGKIPDIDLKLLNGKKTTLYKLLKTGPVLLDFWATWCKPCKQVMKHLNQYHNEFNSEGFQVLMINQDTPRSLGKVKAYVNSKGYDFLVGIDPNQQISKKLNGQIMPNLILINQDATCLLYTSPSPRD
;
A
#
# COMPACT_ATOMS: atom_id res chain seq x y z
N MET A 1 35.84 42.40 -6.53
CA MET A 1 35.79 41.08 -7.16
C MET A 1 35.74 39.91 -6.18
N LYS A 2 36.39 39.94 -5.01
CA LYS A 2 36.30 38.83 -3.99
C LYS A 2 34.93 38.65 -3.35
N LYS A 3 34.16 39.72 -3.09
CA LYS A 3 32.83 39.64 -2.46
C LYS A 3 31.75 38.97 -3.32
N ILE A 4 31.81 39.13 -4.65
CA ILE A 4 30.87 38.51 -5.59
C ILE A 4 31.07 36.99 -5.66
N LYS A 5 32.32 36.49 -5.58
CA LYS A 5 32.59 35.04 -5.57
C LYS A 5 32.06 34.33 -4.30
N ILE A 6 32.11 35.00 -3.13
CA ILE A 6 31.63 34.44 -1.87
C ILE A 6 30.10 34.33 -1.89
N ILE A 7 29.40 35.32 -2.39
CA ILE A 7 27.92 35.32 -2.50
C ILE A 7 27.46 34.20 -3.44
N SER A 8 28.15 34.00 -4.57
CA SER A 8 27.82 32.94 -5.53
C SER A 8 28.00 31.52 -4.94
N ILE A 9 29.05 31.32 -4.11
CA ILE A 9 29.29 30.04 -3.45
C ILE A 9 28.22 29.76 -2.36
N VAL A 10 27.84 30.78 -1.59
CA VAL A 10 26.78 30.62 -0.54
C VAL A 10 25.42 30.30 -1.16
N ILE A 11 25.05 30.91 -2.28
CA ILE A 11 23.80 30.60 -2.99
C ILE A 11 23.84 29.19 -3.58
N LEU A 12 24.98 28.74 -4.11
CA LEU A 12 25.12 27.40 -4.67
C LEU A 12 25.03 26.30 -3.58
N THR A 13 25.63 26.53 -2.41
CA THR A 13 25.56 25.60 -1.28
C THR A 13 24.15 25.54 -0.67
N SER A 14 23.43 26.66 -0.60
CA SER A 14 22.03 26.68 -0.12
C SER A 14 21.10 25.92 -1.08
N PHE A 15 21.35 25.95 -2.39
CA PHE A 15 20.53 25.22 -3.37
C PHE A 15 20.74 23.70 -3.31
N ILE A 16 21.97 23.25 -3.01
CA ILE A 16 22.28 21.81 -2.87
C ILE A 16 21.59 21.22 -1.61
N VAL A 17 21.47 21.98 -0.52
CA VAL A 17 20.79 21.53 0.72
C VAL A 17 19.27 21.35 0.49
N LEU A 18 18.67 22.11 -0.44
CA LEU A 18 17.23 21.98 -0.73
C LEU A 18 16.86 20.72 -1.53
N LEU A 19 17.84 20.08 -2.20
CA LEU A 19 17.61 18.87 -3.00
C LEU A 19 17.72 17.56 -2.20
N GLY A 20 18.09 17.62 -0.93
CA GLY A 20 18.32 16.47 -0.06
C GLY A 20 17.28 16.24 1.04
N GLN A 21 16.05 16.75 0.91
CA GLN A 21 14.97 16.38 1.84
C GLN A 21 14.47 14.98 1.48
N GLU A 22 15.12 13.96 2.01
CA GLU A 22 14.56 12.63 2.09
C GLU A 22 13.30 12.72 2.95
N ASN A 23 12.14 12.39 2.37
CA ASN A 23 10.91 12.26 3.14
C ASN A 23 11.15 11.20 4.23
N PRO A 24 10.83 11.48 5.51
CA PRO A 24 11.02 10.51 6.57
C PRO A 24 10.20 9.26 6.26
N SER A 25 10.86 8.17 5.87
CA SER A 25 10.20 6.90 5.67
C SER A 25 9.78 6.31 7.02
N LEU A 26 8.57 5.75 7.09
CA LEU A 26 8.06 5.07 8.30
C LEU A 26 8.75 3.72 8.58
N GLY A 27 9.88 3.46 7.94
CA GLY A 27 10.64 2.22 8.03
C GLY A 27 10.35 1.25 6.88
N LYS A 28 11.10 0.13 6.84
CA LYS A 28 10.91 -0.90 5.81
C LYS A 28 9.87 -1.92 6.24
N ILE A 29 8.95 -2.21 5.33
CA ILE A 29 8.00 -3.30 5.48
C ILE A 29 8.72 -4.63 5.20
N PRO A 30 8.59 -5.64 6.09
CA PRO A 30 9.19 -6.95 5.86
C PRO A 30 8.50 -7.68 4.69
N ASP A 31 9.23 -8.57 4.02
CA ASP A 31 8.59 -9.45 3.02
C ASP A 31 7.54 -10.34 3.69
N ILE A 32 6.43 -10.51 3.01
CA ILE A 32 5.31 -11.34 3.45
C ILE A 32 4.89 -12.30 2.34
N ASP A 33 4.65 -13.54 2.73
CA ASP A 33 4.07 -14.54 1.85
C ASP A 33 2.59 -14.25 1.63
N LEU A 34 2.17 -14.26 0.37
CA LEU A 34 0.82 -13.95 -0.05
C LEU A 34 0.20 -15.16 -0.75
N LYS A 35 -0.95 -15.60 -0.26
CA LYS A 35 -1.84 -16.48 -1.00
C LYS A 35 -2.96 -15.63 -1.59
N LEU A 36 -3.06 -15.58 -2.91
CA LEU A 36 -4.06 -14.79 -3.61
C LEU A 36 -5.40 -15.54 -3.68
N LEU A 37 -6.49 -14.81 -3.85
CA LEU A 37 -7.85 -15.35 -3.96
C LEU A 37 -8.03 -16.29 -5.16
N ASN A 38 -7.24 -16.12 -6.23
CA ASN A 38 -7.18 -17.00 -7.38
C ASN A 38 -6.34 -18.29 -7.15
N GLY A 39 -5.81 -18.49 -5.96
CA GLY A 39 -4.99 -19.64 -5.57
C GLY A 39 -3.49 -19.50 -5.84
N LYS A 40 -3.04 -18.48 -6.57
CA LYS A 40 -1.61 -18.22 -6.80
C LYS A 40 -0.91 -17.82 -5.50
N LYS A 41 0.38 -18.17 -5.39
CA LYS A 41 1.27 -17.73 -4.31
C LYS A 41 2.28 -16.74 -4.84
N THR A 42 2.57 -15.70 -4.06
CA THR A 42 3.60 -14.69 -4.35
C THR A 42 4.14 -14.13 -3.04
N THR A 43 5.03 -13.14 -3.09
CA THR A 43 5.44 -12.37 -1.91
C THR A 43 5.26 -10.88 -2.18
N LEU A 44 5.22 -10.07 -1.13
CA LEU A 44 5.16 -8.62 -1.27
C LEU A 44 6.34 -8.10 -2.09
N TYR A 45 7.55 -8.58 -1.82
CA TYR A 45 8.75 -8.12 -2.53
C TYR A 45 8.75 -8.49 -4.03
N LYS A 46 8.08 -9.59 -4.41
CA LYS A 46 7.87 -9.89 -5.84
C LYS A 46 6.94 -8.89 -6.51
N LEU A 47 5.91 -8.43 -5.82
CA LEU A 47 5.01 -7.39 -6.34
C LEU A 47 5.75 -6.05 -6.46
N LEU A 48 6.54 -5.67 -5.46
CA LEU A 48 7.32 -4.42 -5.46
C LEU A 48 8.36 -4.33 -6.59
N LYS A 49 8.73 -5.46 -7.24
CA LYS A 49 9.62 -5.41 -8.41
C LYS A 49 9.01 -4.70 -9.62
N THR A 50 7.70 -4.64 -9.71
CA THR A 50 7.00 -3.98 -10.82
C THR A 50 6.68 -2.52 -10.53
N GLY A 51 6.54 -2.13 -9.27
CA GLY A 51 6.24 -0.76 -8.86
C GLY A 51 5.77 -0.67 -7.40
N PRO A 52 5.36 0.52 -6.96
CA PRO A 52 4.80 0.71 -5.63
C PRO A 52 3.52 -0.10 -5.42
N VAL A 53 3.28 -0.51 -4.17
CA VAL A 53 2.08 -1.26 -3.78
C VAL A 53 1.29 -0.46 -2.74
N LEU A 54 0.01 -0.21 -3.02
CA LEU A 54 -0.95 0.26 -2.03
C LEU A 54 -1.69 -0.94 -1.46
N LEU A 55 -1.38 -1.27 -0.21
CA LEU A 55 -2.00 -2.36 0.52
C LEU A 55 -3.13 -1.83 1.40
N ASP A 56 -4.31 -2.48 1.39
CA ASP A 56 -5.41 -2.20 2.31
C ASP A 56 -5.97 -3.48 2.92
N PHE A 57 -6.40 -3.41 4.19
CA PHE A 57 -7.03 -4.51 4.89
C PHE A 57 -8.55 -4.36 4.86
N TRP A 58 -9.26 -5.46 4.58
CA TRP A 58 -10.72 -5.45 4.47
C TRP A 58 -11.37 -6.79 4.82
N ALA A 59 -12.70 -6.75 5.00
CA ALA A 59 -13.53 -7.92 5.14
C ALA A 59 -14.91 -7.71 4.49
N THR A 60 -15.62 -8.78 4.15
CA THR A 60 -16.95 -8.70 3.52
C THR A 60 -18.00 -8.01 4.40
N TRP A 61 -17.83 -8.01 5.71
CA TRP A 61 -18.69 -7.34 6.68
C TRP A 61 -18.26 -5.88 6.97
N CYS A 62 -17.06 -5.44 6.53
CA CYS A 62 -16.57 -4.08 6.72
C CYS A 62 -17.22 -3.13 5.71
N LYS A 63 -18.25 -2.40 6.13
CA LYS A 63 -18.96 -1.44 5.25
C LYS A 63 -18.04 -0.28 4.78
N PRO A 64 -17.26 0.40 5.64
CA PRO A 64 -16.37 1.47 5.20
C PRO A 64 -15.28 0.98 4.24
N CYS A 65 -14.73 -0.25 4.43
CA CYS A 65 -13.75 -0.81 3.50
C CYS A 65 -14.31 -0.92 2.07
N LYS A 66 -15.58 -1.32 1.92
CA LYS A 66 -16.24 -1.43 0.61
C LYS A 66 -16.39 -0.09 -0.11
N GLN A 67 -16.47 1.02 0.62
CA GLN A 67 -16.50 2.36 0.04
C GLN A 67 -15.11 2.73 -0.50
N VAL A 68 -14.06 2.45 0.26
CA VAL A 68 -12.67 2.70 -0.13
C VAL A 68 -12.28 1.86 -1.36
N MET A 69 -12.67 0.58 -1.41
CA MET A 69 -12.35 -0.35 -2.51
C MET A 69 -12.69 0.19 -3.89
N LYS A 70 -13.81 0.91 -4.03
CA LYS A 70 -14.21 1.50 -5.31
C LYS A 70 -13.17 2.52 -5.81
N HIS A 71 -12.69 3.39 -4.93
CA HIS A 71 -11.67 4.38 -5.26
C HIS A 71 -10.31 3.72 -5.52
N LEU A 72 -9.96 2.71 -4.73
CA LEU A 72 -8.71 1.97 -4.93
C LEU A 72 -8.68 1.25 -6.28
N ASN A 73 -9.82 0.73 -6.76
CA ASN A 73 -9.89 0.14 -8.09
C ASN A 73 -9.71 1.18 -9.21
N GLN A 74 -10.22 2.40 -9.02
CA GLN A 74 -9.98 3.49 -9.96
C GLN A 74 -8.48 3.81 -10.07
N TYR A 75 -7.78 3.99 -8.93
CA TYR A 75 -6.34 4.21 -8.92
C TYR A 75 -5.56 3.04 -9.50
N HIS A 76 -5.96 1.80 -9.21
CA HIS A 76 -5.34 0.63 -9.81
C HIS A 76 -5.41 0.67 -11.33
N ASN A 77 -6.60 0.94 -11.90
CA ASN A 77 -6.81 0.98 -13.34
C ASN A 77 -6.08 2.15 -14.01
N GLU A 78 -5.97 3.29 -13.33
CA GLU A 78 -5.31 4.48 -13.84
C GLU A 78 -3.77 4.31 -13.89
N PHE A 79 -3.16 3.75 -12.83
CA PHE A 79 -1.70 3.73 -12.66
C PHE A 79 -1.05 2.34 -12.81
N ASN A 80 -1.83 1.27 -13.06
CA ASN A 80 -1.28 -0.08 -13.19
C ASN A 80 -0.32 -0.23 -14.38
N SER A 81 -0.54 0.49 -15.48
CA SER A 81 0.37 0.52 -16.62
C SER A 81 1.75 1.11 -16.29
N GLU A 82 1.84 1.92 -15.25
CA GLU A 82 3.07 2.50 -14.71
C GLU A 82 3.72 1.62 -13.63
N GLY A 83 3.14 0.42 -13.38
CA GLY A 83 3.64 -0.55 -12.39
C GLY A 83 3.01 -0.44 -11.01
N PHE A 84 2.20 0.59 -10.72
CA PHE A 84 1.49 0.71 -9.45
C PHE A 84 0.47 -0.41 -9.28
N GLN A 85 0.43 -1.01 -8.09
CA GLN A 85 -0.49 -2.09 -7.78
C GLN A 85 -1.30 -1.81 -6.51
N VAL A 86 -2.57 -2.25 -6.52
CA VAL A 86 -3.39 -2.32 -5.30
C VAL A 86 -3.47 -3.77 -4.85
N LEU A 87 -3.19 -4.01 -3.58
CA LEU A 87 -3.25 -5.32 -2.91
C LEU A 87 -4.24 -5.24 -1.75
N MET A 88 -5.38 -5.88 -1.89
CA MET A 88 -6.43 -5.94 -0.88
C MET A 88 -6.28 -7.21 -0.04
N ILE A 89 -5.92 -7.09 1.25
CA ILE A 89 -5.77 -8.22 2.17
C ILE A 89 -7.09 -8.50 2.87
N ASN A 90 -7.69 -9.62 2.54
CA ASN A 90 -8.98 -10.03 3.10
C ASN A 90 -8.82 -10.82 4.41
N GLN A 91 -9.55 -10.42 5.45
CA GLN A 91 -9.49 -11.01 6.79
C GLN A 91 -10.74 -11.87 7.13
N ASP A 92 -11.57 -12.21 6.16
CA ASP A 92 -12.68 -13.12 6.37
C ASP A 92 -12.19 -14.52 6.76
N THR A 93 -12.96 -15.22 7.56
CA THR A 93 -12.66 -16.59 7.96
C THR A 93 -12.67 -17.55 6.75
N PRO A 94 -12.04 -18.74 6.85
CA PRO A 94 -12.01 -19.70 5.75
C PRO A 94 -13.42 -20.08 5.24
N ARG A 95 -14.43 -20.12 6.12
CA ARG A 95 -15.83 -20.42 5.76
C ARG A 95 -16.48 -19.35 4.87
N SER A 96 -15.95 -18.12 4.89
CA SER A 96 -16.49 -16.97 4.15
C SER A 96 -15.79 -16.73 2.81
N LEU A 97 -14.74 -17.46 2.45
CA LEU A 97 -13.96 -17.22 1.23
C LEU A 97 -14.80 -17.28 -0.06
N GLY A 98 -15.84 -18.12 -0.09
CA GLY A 98 -16.80 -18.14 -1.21
C GLY A 98 -17.52 -16.80 -1.39
N LYS A 99 -17.92 -16.15 -0.29
CA LYS A 99 -18.54 -14.81 -0.30
C LYS A 99 -17.56 -13.74 -0.77
N VAL A 100 -16.28 -13.84 -0.35
CA VAL A 100 -15.22 -12.93 -0.80
C VAL A 100 -15.07 -12.98 -2.30
N LYS A 101 -14.94 -14.19 -2.88
CA LYS A 101 -14.81 -14.38 -4.33
C LYS A 101 -16.04 -13.86 -5.08
N ALA A 102 -17.24 -14.20 -4.61
CA ALA A 102 -18.48 -13.71 -5.20
C ALA A 102 -18.57 -12.19 -5.19
N TYR A 103 -18.19 -11.54 -4.07
CA TYR A 103 -18.21 -10.09 -3.94
C TYR A 103 -17.24 -9.41 -4.92
N VAL A 104 -15.97 -9.82 -4.93
CA VAL A 104 -14.94 -9.24 -5.82
C VAL A 104 -15.36 -9.37 -7.29
N ASN A 105 -15.80 -10.57 -7.70
CA ASN A 105 -16.24 -10.82 -9.07
C ASN A 105 -17.48 -9.98 -9.45
N SER A 106 -18.45 -9.83 -8.52
CA SER A 106 -19.66 -9.04 -8.79
C SER A 106 -19.43 -7.56 -9.00
N LYS A 107 -18.28 -7.05 -8.51
CA LYS A 107 -17.88 -5.64 -8.65
C LYS A 107 -16.96 -5.39 -9.84
N GLY A 108 -16.43 -6.44 -10.47
CA GLY A 108 -15.46 -6.32 -11.55
C GLY A 108 -14.17 -5.63 -11.11
N TYR A 109 -13.71 -5.91 -9.90
CA TYR A 109 -12.45 -5.35 -9.41
C TYR A 109 -11.25 -6.09 -9.98
N ASP A 110 -10.25 -5.33 -10.49
CA ASP A 110 -9.07 -5.84 -11.19
C ASP A 110 -7.81 -5.92 -10.30
N PHE A 111 -7.86 -5.32 -9.12
CA PHE A 111 -6.75 -5.35 -8.18
C PHE A 111 -6.50 -6.76 -7.59
N LEU A 112 -5.31 -6.94 -7.01
CA LEU A 112 -4.95 -8.19 -6.35
C LEU A 112 -5.67 -8.34 -5.01
N VAL A 113 -6.14 -9.57 -4.73
CA VAL A 113 -6.73 -9.90 -3.44
C VAL A 113 -5.93 -11.02 -2.79
N GLY A 114 -5.26 -10.69 -1.68
CA GLY A 114 -4.62 -11.64 -0.78
C GLY A 114 -5.61 -12.12 0.29
N ILE A 115 -5.43 -13.33 0.80
CA ILE A 115 -6.25 -13.89 1.88
C ILE A 115 -5.42 -14.08 3.15
N ASP A 116 -5.95 -13.59 4.27
CA ASP A 116 -5.33 -13.66 5.61
C ASP A 116 -6.35 -14.17 6.67
N PRO A 117 -6.88 -15.38 6.51
CA PRO A 117 -7.97 -15.90 7.34
C PRO A 117 -7.59 -16.09 8.82
N ASN A 118 -6.30 -16.18 9.11
CA ASN A 118 -5.75 -16.31 10.46
C ASN A 118 -5.19 -14.98 11.01
N GLN A 119 -5.34 -13.89 10.26
CA GLN A 119 -4.89 -12.55 10.60
C GLN A 119 -3.38 -12.46 10.93
N GLN A 120 -2.56 -13.28 10.28
CA GLN A 120 -1.11 -13.27 10.51
C GLN A 120 -0.44 -12.08 9.84
N ILE A 121 -0.87 -11.74 8.60
CA ILE A 121 -0.38 -10.57 7.86
C ILE A 121 -0.85 -9.30 8.56
N SER A 122 -2.14 -9.23 8.91
CA SER A 122 -2.71 -8.06 9.57
C SER A 122 -2.09 -7.79 10.95
N LYS A 123 -1.78 -8.82 11.73
CA LYS A 123 -1.04 -8.67 13.00
C LYS A 123 0.38 -8.15 12.76
N LYS A 124 1.08 -8.69 11.76
CA LYS A 124 2.46 -8.30 11.44
C LYS A 124 2.56 -6.84 10.96
N LEU A 125 1.54 -6.34 10.29
CA LEU A 125 1.48 -5.00 9.70
C LEU A 125 0.51 -4.04 10.41
N ASN A 126 0.06 -4.37 11.63
CA ASN A 126 -0.91 -3.59 12.42
C ASN A 126 -2.23 -3.26 11.69
N GLY A 127 -2.66 -4.14 10.77
CA GLY A 127 -3.86 -3.99 9.94
C GLY A 127 -5.15 -4.54 10.56
N GLN A 128 -5.23 -4.69 11.90
CA GLN A 128 -6.41 -5.26 12.56
C GLN A 128 -7.59 -4.29 12.59
N ILE A 129 -7.34 -2.99 12.61
CA ILE A 129 -8.37 -1.95 12.53
C ILE A 129 -8.54 -1.57 11.05
N MET A 130 -9.74 -1.75 10.51
CA MET A 130 -10.03 -1.59 9.08
C MET A 130 -11.02 -0.45 8.79
N PRO A 131 -10.91 0.22 7.63
CA PRO A 131 -9.86 0.11 6.61
C PRO A 131 -8.51 0.61 7.11
N ASN A 132 -7.41 0.02 6.58
CA ASN A 132 -6.06 0.43 6.94
C ASN A 132 -5.20 0.38 5.68
N LEU A 133 -4.71 1.55 5.24
CA LEU A 133 -3.94 1.68 4.02
C LEU A 133 -2.46 1.85 4.33
N ILE A 134 -1.63 1.14 3.57
CA ILE A 134 -0.18 1.22 3.64
C ILE A 134 0.36 1.40 2.22
N LEU A 135 0.94 2.56 1.92
CA LEU A 135 1.63 2.78 0.66
C LEU A 135 3.11 2.40 0.81
N ILE A 136 3.55 1.45 -0.02
CA ILE A 136 4.87 0.84 0.05
C ILE A 136 5.60 1.12 -1.26
N ASN A 137 6.77 1.75 -1.17
CA ASN A 137 7.64 2.01 -2.31
C ASN A 137 8.37 0.74 -2.78
N GLN A 138 8.95 0.76 -3.98
CA GLN A 138 9.68 -0.38 -4.57
C GLN A 138 10.83 -0.90 -3.71
N ASP A 139 11.48 -0.05 -2.92
CA ASP A 139 12.56 -0.42 -2.00
C ASP A 139 12.04 -0.97 -0.65
N ALA A 140 10.73 -1.23 -0.56
CA ALA A 140 9.99 -1.67 0.63
C ALA A 140 9.88 -0.61 1.73
N THR A 141 10.21 0.66 1.49
CA THR A 141 9.94 1.73 2.47
C THR A 141 8.46 2.06 2.53
N CYS A 142 7.94 2.25 3.74
CA CYS A 142 6.57 2.72 3.95
C CYS A 142 6.51 4.23 3.75
N LEU A 143 5.72 4.70 2.80
CA LEU A 143 5.52 6.11 2.50
C LEU A 143 4.31 6.71 3.23
N LEU A 144 3.27 5.91 3.43
CA LEU A 144 2.04 6.31 4.09
C LEU A 144 1.47 5.14 4.87
N TYR A 145 1.04 5.41 6.08
CA TYR A 145 0.29 4.48 6.91
C TYR A 145 -0.95 5.22 7.45
N THR A 146 -2.14 4.71 7.15
CA THR A 146 -3.39 5.27 7.68
C THR A 146 -4.18 4.20 8.40
N SER A 147 -4.65 4.51 9.58
CA SER A 147 -5.60 3.69 10.34
C SER A 147 -6.76 4.59 10.77
N PRO A 148 -8.01 4.09 10.83
CA PRO A 148 -9.11 4.85 11.39
C PRO A 148 -8.76 5.37 12.77
N SER A 149 -9.10 6.65 13.03
CA SER A 149 -9.00 7.18 14.39
C SER A 149 -9.98 6.43 15.29
N PRO A 150 -9.62 6.11 16.54
CA PRO A 150 -10.57 5.53 17.50
C PRO A 150 -11.80 6.41 17.80
N ARG A 151 -11.85 7.62 17.23
CA ARG A 151 -12.91 8.63 17.44
C ARG A 151 -13.81 8.87 16.22
N ASP A 152 -13.62 8.11 15.13
CA ASP A 152 -14.45 8.23 13.90
C ASP A 152 -15.55 7.17 13.88
#